data_a09c02581a15e218d5d03d4393ae2817
#
_entry.id   a09c02581a15e218d5d03d4393ae2817
#
_cell.length_a   1.000
_cell.length_b   1.000
_cell.length_c   1.000
_cell.angle_alpha   90.00
_cell.angle_beta   90.00
_cell.angle_gamma   90.00
#
_symmetry.space_group_name_H-M   'P 1'
#
loop_
_entity.id
_entity.type
_entity.pdbx_description
1 polymer ?
#
loop_
_entity_poly.entity_id
_entity_poly.type
_entity_poly.pdbx_seq_one_letter_code
_entity_poly.pdbx_strand_id
1 'polypeptide(L)'
;MRFVFVAFACLLVTPLAEAAPPSRNERALMKLSPEERAQQACVARGIDTIRRDKRLKGVDRVMPDTFERAQFDGSAVSAKGAAVRAGKGWYALSFDCTLASDQLKVTAFTYQLGDEIPQERWEDIGLW
;
A
#
# COMPACT_ATOMS: atom_id res chain seq x y z
N MET A 1 -31.80 57.76 -25.94
CA MET A 1 -31.88 56.32 -25.84
C MET A 1 -30.82 55.85 -24.85
N ARG A 2 -31.26 55.41 -23.70
CA ARG A 2 -30.34 54.86 -22.66
C ARG A 2 -30.38 53.34 -22.77
N PHE A 3 -29.28 52.73 -23.22
CA PHE A 3 -29.15 51.29 -23.19
C PHE A 3 -28.69 50.87 -21.78
N VAL A 4 -29.56 50.15 -21.07
CA VAL A 4 -29.23 49.51 -19.82
C VAL A 4 -28.63 48.14 -20.14
N PHE A 5 -27.31 47.99 -19.92
CA PHE A 5 -26.66 46.68 -19.97
C PHE A 5 -26.93 45.97 -18.64
N VAL A 6 -27.78 44.94 -18.69
CA VAL A 6 -27.94 44.01 -17.58
C VAL A 6 -26.83 42.95 -17.70
N ALA A 7 -25.83 43.09 -16.82
CA ALA A 7 -24.80 42.07 -16.70
C ALA A 7 -25.37 40.83 -15.98
N PHE A 8 -25.54 39.77 -16.72
CA PHE A 8 -25.94 38.45 -16.18
C PHE A 8 -24.69 37.81 -15.59
N ALA A 9 -24.54 37.85 -14.26
CA ALA A 9 -23.49 37.12 -13.56
C ALA A 9 -23.85 35.63 -13.54
N CYS A 10 -23.18 34.87 -14.40
CA CYS A 10 -23.25 33.40 -14.37
C CYS A 10 -22.46 32.89 -13.14
N LEU A 11 -23.16 32.55 -12.08
CA LEU A 11 -22.60 31.84 -10.94
C LEU A 11 -22.26 30.39 -11.41
N LEU A 12 -20.99 30.16 -11.64
CA LEU A 12 -20.46 28.79 -11.86
C LEU A 12 -20.52 28.05 -10.53
N VAL A 13 -21.60 27.30 -10.34
CA VAL A 13 -21.70 26.33 -9.26
C VAL A 13 -20.81 25.13 -9.66
N THR A 14 -19.59 25.07 -9.13
CA THR A 14 -18.77 23.88 -9.23
C THR A 14 -19.38 22.78 -8.36
N PRO A 15 -19.75 21.63 -8.91
CA PRO A 15 -20.23 20.54 -8.08
C PRO A 15 -19.07 20.07 -7.19
N LEU A 16 -19.28 20.10 -5.88
CA LEU A 16 -18.41 19.42 -4.91
C LEU A 16 -18.50 17.92 -5.25
N ALA A 17 -17.38 17.35 -5.69
CA ALA A 17 -17.29 15.91 -5.92
C ALA A 17 -17.45 15.21 -4.55
N GLU A 18 -18.58 14.59 -4.30
CA GLU A 18 -18.77 13.73 -3.14
C GLU A 18 -17.82 12.54 -3.22
N ALA A 19 -17.06 12.29 -2.14
CA ALA A 19 -16.23 11.11 -2.03
C ALA A 19 -17.12 9.86 -2.10
N ALA A 20 -16.71 8.87 -2.90
CA ALA A 20 -17.40 7.59 -2.98
C ALA A 20 -17.45 6.91 -1.60
N PRO A 21 -18.55 6.19 -1.25
CA PRO A 21 -18.62 5.47 0.01
C PRO A 21 -17.48 4.42 0.09
N PRO A 22 -16.97 4.10 1.30
CA PRO A 22 -15.88 3.15 1.47
C PRO A 22 -16.28 1.76 0.96
N SER A 23 -15.35 1.09 0.28
CA SER A 23 -15.52 -0.29 -0.18
C SER A 23 -15.64 -1.26 1.01
N ARG A 24 -16.04 -2.51 0.72
CA ARG A 24 -16.10 -3.56 1.74
C ARG A 24 -14.73 -3.80 2.40
N ASN A 25 -13.67 -3.78 1.60
CA ASN A 25 -12.32 -3.95 2.10
C ASN A 25 -11.87 -2.78 2.97
N GLU A 26 -12.17 -1.55 2.54
CA GLU A 26 -11.88 -0.35 3.35
C GLU A 26 -12.61 -0.39 4.69
N ARG A 27 -13.87 -0.80 4.72
CA ARG A 27 -14.61 -0.95 5.98
C ARG A 27 -13.99 -2.01 6.90
N ALA A 28 -13.47 -3.10 6.35
CA ALA A 28 -12.75 -4.11 7.13
C ALA A 28 -11.45 -3.55 7.70
N LEU A 29 -10.68 -2.82 6.90
CA LEU A 29 -9.45 -2.17 7.33
C LEU A 29 -9.67 -1.12 8.41
N MET A 30 -10.79 -0.40 8.38
CA MET A 30 -11.13 0.62 9.38
C MET A 30 -11.29 0.05 10.80
N LYS A 31 -11.50 -1.27 10.94
CA LYS A 31 -11.59 -1.94 12.23
C LYS A 31 -10.24 -2.24 12.87
N LEU A 32 -9.17 -2.14 12.10
CA LEU A 32 -7.80 -2.35 12.56
C LEU A 32 -7.23 -1.09 13.20
N SER A 33 -6.22 -1.25 14.05
CA SER A 33 -5.41 -0.12 14.51
C SER A 33 -4.74 0.58 13.32
N PRO A 34 -4.36 1.86 13.43
CA PRO A 34 -3.69 2.57 12.34
C PRO A 34 -2.44 1.84 11.82
N GLU A 35 -1.62 1.28 12.69
CA GLU A 35 -0.43 0.52 12.30
C GLU A 35 -0.77 -0.75 11.52
N GLU A 36 -1.69 -1.56 12.04
CA GLU A 36 -2.15 -2.78 11.36
C GLU A 36 -2.80 -2.46 10.01
N ARG A 37 -3.61 -1.41 9.97
CA ARG A 37 -4.24 -0.93 8.74
C ARG A 37 -3.20 -0.54 7.70
N ALA A 38 -2.20 0.23 8.09
CA ALA A 38 -1.10 0.63 7.24
C ALA A 38 -0.31 -0.56 6.71
N GLN A 39 0.04 -1.52 7.57
CA GLN A 39 0.74 -2.73 7.16
C GLN A 39 -0.08 -3.55 6.16
N GLN A 40 -1.37 -3.76 6.41
CA GLN A 40 -2.24 -4.50 5.48
C GLN A 40 -2.35 -3.81 4.12
N ALA A 41 -2.51 -2.49 4.09
CA ALA A 41 -2.57 -1.73 2.85
C ALA A 41 -1.25 -1.83 2.07
N CYS A 42 -0.11 -1.71 2.75
CA CYS A 42 1.22 -1.80 2.13
C CYS A 42 1.52 -3.22 1.63
N VAL A 43 1.14 -4.25 2.37
CA VAL A 43 1.29 -5.65 1.94
C VAL A 43 0.49 -5.93 0.68
N ALA A 44 -0.78 -5.51 0.62
CA ALA A 44 -1.62 -5.68 -0.56
C ALA A 44 -1.03 -4.97 -1.79
N ARG A 45 -0.58 -3.72 -1.62
CA ARG A 45 0.08 -2.95 -2.68
C ARG A 45 1.38 -3.60 -3.11
N GLY A 46 2.16 -4.10 -2.17
CA GLY A 46 3.41 -4.79 -2.44
C GLY A 46 3.22 -6.01 -3.31
N ILE A 47 2.26 -6.85 -2.99
CA ILE A 47 1.92 -8.03 -3.80
C ILE A 47 1.56 -7.61 -5.23
N ASP A 48 0.66 -6.65 -5.40
CA ASP A 48 0.23 -6.18 -6.70
C ASP A 48 1.38 -5.56 -7.52
N THR A 49 2.25 -4.81 -6.87
CA THR A 49 3.38 -4.16 -7.52
C THR A 49 4.46 -5.17 -7.93
N ILE A 50 4.82 -6.08 -7.02
CA ILE A 50 5.90 -7.05 -7.24
C ILE A 50 5.48 -8.14 -8.23
N ARG A 51 4.20 -8.47 -8.33
CA ARG A 51 3.69 -9.37 -9.37
C ARG A 51 4.07 -8.96 -10.79
N ARG A 52 4.29 -7.68 -11.02
CA ARG A 52 4.69 -7.13 -12.33
C ARG A 52 6.19 -7.24 -12.58
N ASP A 53 6.95 -7.60 -11.57
CA ASP A 53 8.39 -7.78 -11.69
C ASP A 53 8.70 -9.08 -12.43
N LYS A 54 9.41 -8.97 -13.55
CA LYS A 54 9.72 -10.14 -14.39
C LYS A 54 10.75 -11.09 -13.78
N ARG A 55 11.44 -10.67 -12.72
CA ARG A 55 12.40 -11.50 -12.00
C ARG A 55 11.75 -12.58 -11.15
N LEU A 56 10.48 -12.37 -10.76
CA LEU A 56 9.71 -13.30 -9.92
C LEU A 56 8.44 -13.75 -10.65
N LYS A 57 8.05 -15.00 -10.41
CA LYS A 57 6.79 -15.58 -10.91
C LYS A 57 5.94 -16.08 -9.77
N GLY A 58 4.63 -15.79 -9.82
CA GLY A 58 3.69 -16.29 -8.84
C GLY A 58 3.84 -15.64 -7.46
N VAL A 59 4.07 -14.33 -7.41
CA VAL A 59 4.09 -13.58 -6.15
C VAL A 59 2.71 -13.63 -5.50
N ASP A 60 2.65 -14.13 -4.26
CA ASP A 60 1.38 -14.30 -3.55
C ASP A 60 1.41 -13.86 -2.08
N ARG A 61 2.57 -13.56 -1.53
CA ARG A 61 2.69 -13.19 -0.12
C ARG A 61 3.86 -12.25 0.13
N VAL A 62 3.62 -11.27 0.98
CA VAL A 62 4.65 -10.38 1.53
C VAL A 62 4.55 -10.42 3.05
N MET A 63 5.68 -10.67 3.71
CA MET A 63 5.83 -10.69 5.16
C MET A 63 6.73 -9.52 5.57
N PRO A 64 6.18 -8.45 6.15
CA PRO A 64 6.96 -7.23 6.41
C PRO A 64 7.96 -7.36 7.56
N ASP A 65 7.70 -8.22 8.54
CA ASP A 65 8.45 -8.32 9.79
C ASP A 65 9.34 -9.57 9.87
N THR A 66 9.82 -10.09 8.76
CA THR A 66 10.50 -11.40 8.71
C THR A 66 11.84 -11.41 9.45
N PHE A 67 12.74 -10.50 9.14
CA PHE A 67 14.07 -10.41 9.75
C PHE A 67 14.15 -9.35 10.84
N GLU A 68 13.41 -8.28 10.68
CA GLU A 68 13.26 -7.21 11.66
C GLU A 68 11.86 -6.59 11.52
N ARG A 69 11.39 -5.97 12.59
CA ARG A 69 10.08 -5.33 12.59
C ARG A 69 10.04 -4.11 11.67
N ALA A 70 9.01 -4.01 10.85
CA ALA A 70 8.74 -2.82 10.05
C ALA A 70 8.44 -1.61 10.95
N GLN A 71 8.86 -0.42 10.50
CA GLN A 71 8.65 0.84 11.20
C GLN A 71 7.41 1.55 10.63
N PHE A 72 6.60 2.09 11.53
CA PHE A 72 5.40 2.87 11.19
C PHE A 72 5.44 4.23 11.89
N ASP A 73 5.20 5.31 11.14
CA ASP A 73 5.22 6.68 11.64
C ASP A 73 3.88 7.43 11.51
N GLY A 74 2.81 6.74 11.15
CA GLY A 74 1.47 7.31 10.91
C GLY A 74 1.17 7.52 9.43
N SER A 75 2.15 7.79 8.58
CA SER A 75 2.00 8.05 7.14
C SER A 75 2.80 7.12 6.24
N ALA A 76 3.76 6.39 6.80
CA ALA A 76 4.63 5.50 6.05
C ALA A 76 4.96 4.22 6.82
N VAL A 77 5.18 3.14 6.08
CA VAL A 77 5.74 1.88 6.57
C VAL A 77 7.07 1.66 5.87
N SER A 78 8.13 1.50 6.65
CA SER A 78 9.46 1.14 6.18
C SER A 78 9.79 -0.26 6.66
N ALA A 79 9.94 -1.20 5.74
CA ALA A 79 10.23 -2.60 6.02
C ALA A 79 11.57 -2.98 5.40
N LYS A 80 12.62 -2.99 6.20
CA LYS A 80 13.98 -3.32 5.76
C LYS A 80 14.26 -4.82 5.80
N GLY A 81 13.54 -5.55 6.64
CA GLY A 81 13.70 -6.98 6.86
C GLY A 81 12.49 -7.80 6.43
N ALA A 82 11.86 -7.44 5.33
CA ALA A 82 10.72 -8.16 4.77
C ALA A 82 11.13 -9.37 3.93
N ALA A 83 10.15 -10.21 3.59
CA ALA A 83 10.29 -11.28 2.63
C ALA A 83 9.09 -11.34 1.69
N VAL A 84 9.31 -11.81 0.47
CA VAL A 84 8.28 -12.04 -0.54
C VAL A 84 8.30 -13.47 -1.01
N ARG A 85 7.13 -14.10 -1.07
CA ARG A 85 6.98 -15.45 -1.63
C ARG A 85 6.58 -15.37 -3.09
N ALA A 86 7.31 -16.10 -3.90
CA ALA A 86 7.05 -16.24 -5.33
C ALA A 86 7.24 -17.70 -5.75
N GLY A 87 6.18 -18.33 -6.26
CA GLY A 87 6.22 -19.76 -6.57
C GLY A 87 6.48 -20.60 -5.32
N LYS A 88 7.59 -21.35 -5.31
CA LYS A 88 7.98 -22.23 -4.20
C LYS A 88 9.09 -21.63 -3.33
N GLY A 89 9.48 -20.39 -3.56
CA GLY A 89 10.62 -19.76 -2.89
C GLY A 89 10.24 -18.49 -2.13
N TRP A 90 11.09 -18.13 -1.19
CA TRP A 90 11.07 -16.86 -0.49
C TRP A 90 12.32 -16.06 -0.81
N TYR A 91 12.14 -14.76 -0.95
CA TYR A 91 13.20 -13.81 -1.30
C TYR A 91 13.24 -12.69 -0.28
N ALA A 92 14.42 -12.25 0.10
CA ALA A 92 14.56 -11.07 0.92
C ALA A 92 14.00 -9.85 0.19
N LEU A 93 13.35 -8.97 0.94
CA LEU A 93 12.67 -7.78 0.41
C LEU A 93 12.89 -6.61 1.36
N SER A 94 13.11 -5.44 0.81
CA SER A 94 12.92 -4.19 1.54
C SER A 94 11.95 -3.31 0.78
N PHE A 95 11.13 -2.54 1.50
CA PHE A 95 10.24 -1.58 0.85
C PHE A 95 9.99 -0.35 1.71
N ASP A 96 9.66 0.73 1.02
CA ASP A 96 9.11 1.96 1.59
C ASP A 96 7.73 2.21 1.01
N CYS A 97 6.75 2.40 1.88
CA CYS A 97 5.35 2.53 1.52
C CYS A 97 4.77 3.78 2.18
N THR A 98 4.32 4.72 1.37
CA THR A 98 3.67 5.95 1.84
C THR A 98 2.16 5.82 1.69
N LEU A 99 1.43 6.29 2.69
CA LEU A 99 -0.02 6.16 2.77
C LEU A 99 -0.69 7.52 2.96
N ALA A 100 -1.97 7.59 2.59
CA ALA A 100 -2.86 8.66 3.00
C ALA A 100 -3.03 8.66 4.53
N SER A 101 -3.49 9.77 5.10
CA SER A 101 -3.58 9.97 6.55
C SER A 101 -4.51 8.99 7.28
N ASP A 102 -5.48 8.39 6.58
CA ASP A 102 -6.39 7.37 7.10
C ASP A 102 -5.84 5.93 6.97
N GLN A 103 -4.67 5.74 6.38
CA GLN A 103 -4.00 4.46 6.09
C GLN A 103 -4.82 3.51 5.18
N LEU A 104 -5.79 4.02 4.45
CA LEU A 104 -6.60 3.21 3.53
C LEU A 104 -6.00 3.09 2.13
N LYS A 105 -5.25 4.12 1.71
CA LYS A 105 -4.67 4.17 0.35
C LYS A 105 -3.18 4.36 0.40
N VAL A 106 -2.47 3.53 -0.36
CA VAL A 106 -1.05 3.69 -0.63
C VAL A 106 -0.87 4.71 -1.74
N THR A 107 -0.07 5.73 -1.48
CA THR A 107 0.25 6.81 -2.43
C THR A 107 1.57 6.59 -3.15
N ALA A 108 2.50 5.86 -2.54
CA ALA A 108 3.78 5.50 -3.15
C ALA A 108 4.29 4.18 -2.57
N PHE A 109 4.88 3.35 -3.41
CA PHE A 109 5.49 2.09 -3.01
C PHE A 109 6.77 1.87 -3.82
N THR A 110 7.89 1.74 -3.14
CA THR A 110 9.19 1.41 -3.72
C THR A 110 9.76 0.19 -3.02
N TYR A 111 10.50 -0.65 -3.72
CA TYR A 111 11.05 -1.87 -3.14
C TYR A 111 12.37 -2.28 -3.78
N GLN A 112 13.10 -3.12 -3.07
CA GLN A 112 14.29 -3.79 -3.55
C GLN A 112 14.20 -5.28 -3.25
N LEU A 113 14.45 -6.10 -4.25
CA LEU A 113 14.58 -7.55 -4.08
C LEU A 113 15.99 -7.90 -3.64
N GLY A 114 16.08 -8.79 -2.67
CA GLY A 114 17.32 -9.39 -2.24
C GLY A 114 17.45 -10.84 -2.71
N ASP A 115 18.35 -11.56 -2.06
CA ASP A 115 18.64 -12.94 -2.39
C ASP A 115 17.51 -13.89 -1.99
N GLU A 116 17.47 -15.06 -2.64
CA GLU A 116 16.62 -16.15 -2.21
C GLU A 116 17.01 -16.60 -0.79
N ILE A 117 16.00 -16.79 0.04
CA ILE A 117 16.20 -17.24 1.43
C ILE A 117 16.29 -18.77 1.42
N PRO A 118 17.40 -19.36 1.89
CA PRO A 118 17.54 -20.82 1.97
C PRO A 118 16.42 -21.47 2.77
N GLN A 119 15.87 -22.56 2.27
CA GLN A 119 14.74 -23.24 2.90
C GLN A 119 15.05 -23.68 4.34
N GLU A 120 16.29 -24.00 4.64
CA GLU A 120 16.75 -24.40 5.97
C GLU A 120 16.55 -23.28 7.03
N ARG A 121 16.42 -22.04 6.60
CA ARG A 121 16.19 -20.87 7.48
C ARG A 121 14.73 -20.53 7.69
N TRP A 122 13.82 -21.06 6.88
CA TRP A 122 12.43 -20.60 6.88
C TRP A 122 11.75 -20.76 8.24
N GLU A 123 11.87 -21.93 8.86
CA GLU A 123 11.23 -22.20 10.13
C GLU A 123 11.65 -21.20 11.23
N ASP A 124 12.95 -20.89 11.30
CA ASP A 124 13.52 -20.00 12.31
C ASP A 124 13.02 -18.54 12.18
N ILE A 125 12.64 -18.14 10.98
CA ILE A 125 12.17 -16.76 10.69
C ILE A 125 10.68 -16.70 10.34
N GLY A 126 9.93 -17.77 10.61
CA GLY A 126 8.47 -17.81 10.47
C GLY A 126 7.96 -17.93 9.04
N LEU A 127 8.76 -18.46 8.11
CA LEU A 127 8.36 -18.72 6.73
C LEU A 127 7.98 -20.20 6.52
N TRP A 128 7.10 -20.48 5.51
CA TRP A 128 6.62 -21.81 5.17
C TRP A 128 6.34 -21.98 3.68
#